data_bee9e05ae27755e1693f3baf06f7d958
#
_entry.id   bee9e05ae27755e1693f3baf06f7d958
#
_cell.length_a   1.000
_cell.length_b   1.000
_cell.length_c   1.000
_cell.angle_alpha   90.00
_cell.angle_beta   90.00
_cell.angle_gamma   90.00
#
_symmetry.space_group_name_H-M   'P 1'
#
loop_
_entity.id
_entity.type
_entity.pdbx_description
1 polymer ?
#
loop_
_entity_poly.entity_id
_entity_poly.type
_entity_poly.pdbx_seq_one_letter_code
_entity_poly.pdbx_strand_id
1 'polypeptide(L)'
;MWAAKGAQQRRGCKDKMADKRDYYEVLGVSKDASADDIKKAYRKLAKENHPDLHPGDKACEERFKEGNEAYEVLSDPEKRKKYDQFGHAAFDPNAGFGGGAGGAGFGGFGGFGDLGDIFGDMFSGFGFGGGSTRSNPNAPRRGESIETTVTVSFEEAAFGCKKEVTVPRIEQCPDCKGTGCTPGTTPEICPDCKGSGTVKTTQRTPFGAVQSMGACQKCRGTGKIIHQPCKTCRGMGKIRRQHKLTVNIPAGIDDGQAFSVSGAGNAGSNGGPAGDLIVTVLIRQHERFERDGTSVLLDQDINFAQATLGAEIEVPTLDGKVKLTIPEGTQSGTTFRLRGKGIPYVRGNGRGDQFVTVNVRTPKNLTSSQKELLRQFAASMGDLDGESGKSIFGKKKR
;
A
#
# COMPACT_ATOMS: atom_id res chain seq x y z
N MET A 1 -24.47 79.49 31.54
CA MET A 1 -24.66 79.53 30.06
C MET A 1 -24.53 78.18 29.48
N TRP A 2 -25.62 77.68 28.89
CA TRP A 2 -25.78 76.69 27.85
C TRP A 2 -25.27 75.24 28.13
N ALA A 3 -26.12 74.31 28.39
CA ALA A 3 -27.10 73.55 27.55
C ALA A 3 -26.35 72.60 26.63
N ALA A 4 -26.65 71.37 26.46
CA ALA A 4 -27.84 70.58 26.35
C ALA A 4 -27.46 69.10 25.93
N LYS A 5 -28.24 68.15 26.38
CA LYS A 5 -28.78 67.05 25.62
C LYS A 5 -27.85 66.03 24.92
N GLY A 6 -28.03 64.79 25.29
CA GLY A 6 -27.66 63.63 24.47
C GLY A 6 -27.91 62.32 25.20
N ALA A 7 -29.19 62.03 25.45
CA ALA A 7 -29.60 60.70 25.77
C ALA A 7 -29.44 59.78 24.50
N GLN A 8 -28.52 58.89 24.50
CA GLN A 8 -28.44 57.88 23.45
C GLN A 8 -28.48 56.45 24.01
N GLN A 9 -29.62 55.91 23.82
CA GLN A 9 -30.05 54.51 23.79
C GLN A 9 -28.92 53.49 23.90
N ARG A 10 -28.97 52.75 25.00
CA ARG A 10 -28.36 51.40 25.09
C ARG A 10 -29.12 50.48 24.15
N ARG A 11 -28.61 50.28 22.94
CA ARG A 11 -29.00 49.16 22.08
C ARG A 11 -28.23 47.94 22.52
N GLY A 12 -28.97 46.91 22.90
CA GLY A 12 -28.43 45.63 23.30
C GLY A 12 -27.50 45.05 22.25
N CYS A 13 -26.38 44.58 22.71
CA CYS A 13 -25.52 43.68 21.98
C CYS A 13 -26.28 42.36 21.78
N LYS A 14 -26.98 42.23 20.66
CA LYS A 14 -27.39 40.91 20.18
C LYS A 14 -26.15 40.29 19.61
N ASP A 15 -25.77 39.13 20.15
CA ASP A 15 -24.76 38.24 19.59
C ASP A 15 -25.03 38.06 18.11
N LYS A 16 -24.17 38.62 17.27
CA LYS A 16 -24.11 38.26 15.86
C LYS A 16 -23.49 36.86 15.79
N MET A 17 -24.33 35.82 15.74
CA MET A 17 -23.98 34.56 15.12
C MET A 17 -23.41 34.92 13.73
N ALA A 18 -22.22 34.42 13.41
CA ALA A 18 -21.62 34.60 12.11
C ALA A 18 -22.59 33.97 11.09
N ASP A 19 -23.22 34.83 10.26
CA ASP A 19 -24.09 34.39 9.17
C ASP A 19 -23.24 33.59 8.19
N LYS A 20 -23.43 32.26 8.14
CA LYS A 20 -22.81 31.40 7.14
C LYS A 20 -23.27 31.87 5.76
N ARG A 21 -22.35 31.98 4.80
CA ARG A 21 -22.68 32.37 3.42
C ARG A 21 -23.58 31.33 2.75
N ASP A 22 -24.49 31.78 1.87
CA ASP A 22 -25.35 30.89 1.11
C ASP A 22 -24.48 29.90 0.28
N TYR A 23 -24.80 28.60 0.30
CA TYR A 23 -24.05 27.58 -0.41
C TYR A 23 -24.02 27.79 -1.92
N TYR A 24 -25.06 28.39 -2.52
CA TYR A 24 -25.06 28.80 -3.92
C TYR A 24 -24.06 29.91 -4.20
N GLU A 25 -23.94 30.90 -3.28
CA GLU A 25 -22.95 31.96 -3.36
C GLU A 25 -21.52 31.44 -3.16
N VAL A 26 -21.31 30.49 -2.25
CA VAL A 26 -20.00 29.86 -2.01
C VAL A 26 -19.49 29.16 -3.27
N LEU A 27 -20.36 28.45 -4.00
CA LEU A 27 -20.00 27.80 -5.27
C LEU A 27 -20.06 28.76 -6.46
N GLY A 28 -20.63 29.96 -6.32
CA GLY A 28 -20.79 30.94 -7.42
C GLY A 28 -21.76 30.48 -8.49
N VAL A 29 -22.85 29.79 -8.11
CA VAL A 29 -23.90 29.29 -9.02
C VAL A 29 -25.27 29.87 -8.66
N SER A 30 -26.19 29.90 -9.61
CA SER A 30 -27.57 30.30 -9.35
C SER A 30 -28.36 29.22 -8.62
N LYS A 31 -29.44 29.60 -7.93
CA LYS A 31 -30.33 28.62 -7.24
C LYS A 31 -30.98 27.61 -8.17
N ASP A 32 -31.08 27.94 -9.46
CA ASP A 32 -31.65 27.07 -10.50
C ASP A 32 -30.58 26.22 -11.23
N ALA A 33 -29.33 26.25 -10.77
CA ALA A 33 -28.22 25.55 -11.41
C ALA A 33 -28.46 24.02 -11.45
N SER A 34 -28.07 23.42 -12.56
CA SER A 34 -28.14 21.98 -12.73
C SER A 34 -27.10 21.25 -11.84
N ALA A 35 -27.32 19.96 -11.57
CA ALA A 35 -26.37 19.15 -10.82
C ALA A 35 -24.97 19.13 -11.47
N ASP A 36 -24.93 19.18 -12.82
CA ASP A 36 -23.66 19.21 -13.56
C ASP A 36 -22.95 20.58 -13.41
N ASP A 37 -23.69 21.67 -13.33
CA ASP A 37 -23.10 23.02 -13.13
C ASP A 37 -22.55 23.16 -11.71
N ILE A 38 -23.28 22.66 -10.72
CA ILE A 38 -22.80 22.61 -9.32
C ILE A 38 -21.51 21.80 -9.24
N LYS A 39 -21.44 20.64 -9.92
CA LYS A 39 -20.24 19.81 -9.94
C LYS A 39 -19.06 20.47 -10.64
N LYS A 40 -19.30 21.19 -11.73
CA LYS A 40 -18.28 21.96 -12.45
C LYS A 40 -17.73 23.11 -11.60
N ALA A 41 -18.63 23.87 -10.97
CA ALA A 41 -18.27 24.99 -10.09
C ALA A 41 -17.43 24.51 -8.90
N TYR A 42 -17.84 23.42 -8.23
CA TYR A 42 -17.08 22.81 -7.15
C TYR A 42 -15.69 22.38 -7.59
N ARG A 43 -15.56 21.69 -8.75
CA ARG A 43 -14.23 21.26 -9.26
C ARG A 43 -13.30 22.43 -9.53
N LYS A 44 -13.84 23.55 -10.01
CA LYS A 44 -13.08 24.77 -10.25
C LYS A 44 -12.60 25.36 -8.92
N LEU A 45 -13.51 25.56 -7.95
CA LEU A 45 -13.19 26.07 -6.63
C LEU A 45 -12.18 25.18 -5.89
N ALA A 46 -12.37 23.86 -5.92
CA ALA A 46 -11.49 22.91 -5.28
C ALA A 46 -10.07 22.93 -5.89
N LYS A 47 -9.94 23.10 -7.22
CA LYS A 47 -8.64 23.23 -7.88
C LYS A 47 -7.94 24.54 -7.56
N GLU A 48 -8.69 25.66 -7.49
CA GLU A 48 -8.14 26.99 -7.22
C GLU A 48 -7.71 27.19 -5.76
N ASN A 49 -8.34 26.46 -4.81
CA ASN A 49 -8.06 26.60 -3.38
C ASN A 49 -7.50 25.30 -2.76
N HIS A 50 -6.87 24.43 -3.58
CA HIS A 50 -6.32 23.18 -3.08
C HIS A 50 -5.14 23.44 -2.12
N PRO A 51 -5.10 22.78 -0.94
CA PRO A 51 -4.03 23.01 0.04
C PRO A 51 -2.62 22.70 -0.49
N ASP A 52 -2.49 21.78 -1.45
CA ASP A 52 -1.20 21.46 -2.07
C ASP A 52 -0.69 22.57 -2.99
N LEU A 53 -1.59 23.40 -3.55
CA LEU A 53 -1.23 24.53 -4.40
C LEU A 53 -0.97 25.82 -3.60
N HIS A 54 -1.55 25.90 -2.40
CA HIS A 54 -1.45 27.07 -1.51
C HIS A 54 -1.12 26.63 -0.07
N PRO A 55 0.06 26.02 0.16
CA PRO A 55 0.42 25.52 1.49
C PRO A 55 0.55 26.65 2.49
N GLY A 56 -0.26 26.59 3.57
CA GLY A 56 -0.24 27.57 4.67
C GLY A 56 -1.14 28.79 4.48
N ASP A 57 -1.89 28.93 3.40
CA ASP A 57 -2.88 30.01 3.22
C ASP A 57 -4.22 29.63 3.85
N LYS A 58 -4.47 30.17 5.05
CA LYS A 58 -5.71 29.92 5.81
C LYS A 58 -6.98 30.36 5.05
N ALA A 59 -6.89 31.41 4.23
CA ALA A 59 -8.05 31.89 3.49
C ALA A 59 -8.45 30.93 2.36
N CYS A 60 -7.48 30.30 1.70
CA CYS A 60 -7.73 29.26 0.72
C CYS A 60 -8.27 27.99 1.39
N GLU A 61 -7.75 27.65 2.56
CA GLU A 61 -8.21 26.48 3.33
C GLU A 61 -9.67 26.65 3.80
N GLU A 62 -10.04 27.83 4.28
CA GLU A 62 -11.43 28.16 4.68
C GLU A 62 -12.39 28.09 3.48
N ARG A 63 -12.01 28.68 2.34
CA ARG A 63 -12.82 28.61 1.11
C ARG A 63 -12.99 27.17 0.59
N PHE A 64 -11.95 26.37 0.70
CA PHE A 64 -12.01 24.97 0.34
C PHE A 64 -12.97 24.19 1.25
N LYS A 65 -12.94 24.43 2.57
CA LYS A 65 -13.86 23.82 3.54
C LYS A 65 -15.31 24.23 3.28
N GLU A 66 -15.56 25.52 3.09
CA GLU A 66 -16.89 26.03 2.76
C GLU A 66 -17.41 25.46 1.43
N GLY A 67 -16.55 25.34 0.41
CA GLY A 67 -16.89 24.75 -0.87
C GLY A 67 -17.25 23.28 -0.78
N ASN A 68 -16.55 22.52 0.06
CA ASN A 68 -16.87 21.12 0.33
C ASN A 68 -18.21 20.95 1.02
N GLU A 69 -18.48 21.76 2.07
CA GLU A 69 -19.76 21.76 2.79
C GLU A 69 -20.93 22.11 1.84
N ALA A 70 -20.74 23.13 1.01
CA ALA A 70 -21.74 23.56 0.02
C ALA A 70 -22.02 22.45 -1.02
N TYR A 71 -20.98 21.81 -1.53
CA TYR A 71 -21.13 20.73 -2.52
C TYR A 71 -21.79 19.48 -1.92
N GLU A 72 -21.47 19.14 -0.67
CA GLU A 72 -22.09 17.99 0.01
C GLU A 72 -23.62 18.15 0.12
N VAL A 73 -24.08 19.36 0.38
CA VAL A 73 -25.52 19.64 0.52
C VAL A 73 -26.19 19.79 -0.83
N LEU A 74 -25.59 20.48 -1.79
CA LEU A 74 -26.21 20.81 -3.07
C LEU A 74 -26.11 19.69 -4.13
N SER A 75 -25.20 18.73 -3.96
CA SER A 75 -25.06 17.58 -4.86
C SER A 75 -26.15 16.53 -4.68
N ASP A 76 -26.75 16.44 -3.50
CA ASP A 76 -27.83 15.49 -3.19
C ASP A 76 -29.19 16.19 -3.34
N PRO A 77 -30.08 15.71 -4.22
CA PRO A 77 -31.38 16.34 -4.47
C PRO A 77 -32.28 16.41 -3.24
N GLU A 78 -32.17 15.47 -2.29
CA GLU A 78 -32.95 15.50 -1.05
C GLU A 78 -32.40 16.52 -0.05
N LYS A 79 -31.07 16.60 0.09
CA LYS A 79 -30.43 17.60 0.93
C LYS A 79 -30.63 19.00 0.36
N ARG A 80 -30.51 19.16 -0.97
CA ARG A 80 -30.76 20.43 -1.67
C ARG A 80 -32.17 20.94 -1.41
N LYS A 81 -33.21 20.11 -1.56
CA LYS A 81 -34.61 20.47 -1.26
C LYS A 81 -34.78 20.95 0.20
N LYS A 82 -34.14 20.27 1.15
CA LYS A 82 -34.17 20.68 2.56
C LYS A 82 -33.46 22.02 2.77
N TYR A 83 -32.33 22.22 2.09
CA TYR A 83 -31.59 23.48 2.15
C TYR A 83 -32.42 24.63 1.53
N ASP A 84 -33.08 24.40 0.40
CA ASP A 84 -33.93 25.40 -0.28
C ASP A 84 -35.14 25.81 0.58
N GLN A 85 -35.65 24.91 1.45
CA GLN A 85 -36.78 25.17 2.32
C GLN A 85 -36.40 25.82 3.67
N PHE A 86 -35.31 25.39 4.26
CA PHE A 86 -34.97 25.72 5.65
C PHE A 86 -33.60 26.42 5.78
N GLY A 87 -32.87 26.62 4.70
CA GLY A 87 -31.53 27.21 4.72
C GLY A 87 -30.54 26.41 5.56
N HIS A 88 -29.58 27.09 6.16
CA HIS A 88 -28.58 26.48 7.06
C HIS A 88 -29.18 25.86 8.32
N ALA A 89 -30.38 26.32 8.75
CA ALA A 89 -31.05 25.77 9.92
C ALA A 89 -31.43 24.29 9.77
N ALA A 90 -31.55 23.79 8.51
CA ALA A 90 -31.83 22.37 8.25
C ALA A 90 -30.67 21.43 8.68
N PHE A 91 -29.46 21.98 8.80
CA PHE A 91 -28.23 21.22 9.08
C PHE A 91 -27.54 21.68 10.37
N ASP A 92 -28.17 22.57 11.14
CA ASP A 92 -27.65 23.03 12.44
C ASP A 92 -28.06 22.01 13.53
N PRO A 93 -27.09 21.35 14.19
CA PRO A 93 -27.37 20.38 15.26
C PRO A 93 -28.05 21.01 16.48
N ASN A 94 -28.02 22.33 16.63
CA ASN A 94 -28.63 23.07 17.73
C ASN A 94 -30.06 23.57 17.43
N ALA A 95 -30.51 23.51 16.19
CA ALA A 95 -31.80 24.08 15.77
C ALA A 95 -33.04 23.22 16.07
N GLY A 96 -32.96 22.21 16.93
CA GLY A 96 -34.14 21.53 17.54
C GLY A 96 -35.19 20.95 16.60
N PHE A 97 -34.99 20.87 15.28
CA PHE A 97 -35.96 20.43 14.29
C PHE A 97 -35.77 18.96 13.85
N GLY A 98 -35.55 18.07 14.83
CA GLY A 98 -35.28 16.66 14.58
C GLY A 98 -36.10 15.72 15.47
N GLY A 99 -37.40 15.97 15.58
CA GLY A 99 -38.31 14.97 16.17
C GLY A 99 -38.72 13.95 15.14
N GLY A 100 -38.05 12.78 15.08
CA GLY A 100 -38.52 11.66 14.27
C GLY A 100 -37.40 10.71 13.82
N ALA A 101 -37.13 9.68 14.65
CA ALA A 101 -36.52 8.40 14.32
C ALA A 101 -35.09 8.42 13.69
N GLY A 102 -34.07 8.23 14.50
CA GLY A 102 -32.74 7.81 14.05
C GLY A 102 -31.59 8.69 14.53
N GLY A 103 -31.40 8.78 15.85
CA GLY A 103 -30.24 9.44 16.43
C GLY A 103 -28.95 8.70 16.12
N ALA A 104 -28.11 9.29 15.29
CA ALA A 104 -26.69 9.02 15.25
C ALA A 104 -25.99 10.39 15.19
N GLY A 105 -25.33 10.75 16.29
CA GLY A 105 -24.77 12.06 16.58
C GLY A 105 -23.76 12.52 15.56
N PHE A 106 -24.01 13.69 15.02
CA PHE A 106 -23.06 14.48 14.24
C PHE A 106 -22.37 15.48 15.19
N GLY A 107 -21.54 14.97 16.03
CA GLY A 107 -20.77 15.79 16.97
C GLY A 107 -19.31 15.35 16.96
N GLY A 108 -18.45 16.13 16.29
CA GLY A 108 -17.02 15.91 16.37
C GLY A 108 -16.22 16.28 15.16
N PHE A 109 -16.34 17.51 14.66
CA PHE A 109 -15.44 18.05 13.67
C PHE A 109 -14.35 18.89 14.34
N GLY A 110 -13.34 18.19 14.90
CA GLY A 110 -12.16 18.84 15.48
C GLY A 110 -10.95 17.92 15.36
N GLY A 111 -10.18 18.06 14.29
CA GLY A 111 -8.92 17.34 14.16
C GLY A 111 -8.55 17.03 12.72
N PHE A 112 -7.88 17.97 12.09
CA PHE A 112 -7.31 17.83 10.74
C PHE A 112 -6.02 17.03 10.82
N GLY A 113 -6.03 15.75 10.39
CA GLY A 113 -4.80 14.98 10.27
C GLY A 113 -5.05 13.50 9.99
N ASP A 114 -5.95 13.15 9.08
CA ASP A 114 -6.00 11.84 8.41
C ASP A 114 -7.27 11.72 7.54
N LEU A 115 -7.38 12.61 6.55
CA LEU A 115 -8.63 12.76 5.79
C LEU A 115 -8.78 11.74 4.66
N GLY A 116 -7.77 10.90 4.40
CA GLY A 116 -7.77 9.92 3.32
C GLY A 116 -8.52 8.63 3.67
N ASP A 117 -8.33 8.11 4.88
CA ASP A 117 -8.88 6.81 5.28
C ASP A 117 -10.30 6.89 5.84
N ILE A 118 -10.69 8.01 6.46
CA ILE A 118 -12.04 8.19 7.02
C ILE A 118 -13.07 8.44 5.92
N PHE A 119 -12.69 9.06 4.81
CA PHE A 119 -13.59 9.31 3.68
C PHE A 119 -13.87 8.05 2.87
N GLY A 120 -12.93 7.10 2.78
CA GLY A 120 -13.09 5.81 2.11
C GLY A 120 -14.09 4.90 2.83
N ASP A 121 -13.99 4.80 4.14
CA ASP A 121 -14.86 3.94 4.96
C ASP A 121 -16.27 4.53 5.17
N MET A 122 -16.38 5.86 5.29
CA MET A 122 -17.68 6.53 5.48
C MET A 122 -18.48 6.61 4.17
N PHE A 123 -17.82 6.71 3.00
CA PHE A 123 -18.49 6.67 1.71
C PHE A 123 -18.91 5.24 1.31
N SER A 124 -18.19 4.22 1.75
CA SER A 124 -18.56 2.82 1.61
C SER A 124 -19.72 2.42 2.53
N GLY A 125 -19.88 3.10 3.66
CA GLY A 125 -20.96 2.84 4.64
C GLY A 125 -22.26 3.61 4.37
N PHE A 126 -22.22 4.70 3.60
CA PHE A 126 -23.38 5.53 3.28
C PHE A 126 -23.91 5.30 1.84
N GLY A 127 -23.58 4.14 1.25
CA GLY A 127 -24.21 3.68 0.02
C GLY A 127 -25.72 3.60 0.22
N PHE A 128 -26.40 4.54 -0.40
CA PHE A 128 -27.83 4.66 -0.54
C PHE A 128 -28.40 3.41 -1.24
N GLY A 129 -28.69 2.42 -0.44
CA GLY A 129 -29.25 1.15 -0.87
C GLY A 129 -29.63 0.38 0.38
N GLY A 130 -30.84 0.62 0.86
CA GLY A 130 -31.44 0.12 2.06
C GLY A 130 -31.09 -1.32 2.40
N GLY A 131 -30.82 -1.51 3.65
CA GLY A 131 -30.67 -2.79 4.27
C GLY A 131 -29.30 -2.88 4.91
N SER A 132 -29.27 -2.71 6.22
CA SER A 132 -28.28 -3.42 7.00
C SER A 132 -28.23 -4.83 6.46
N THR A 133 -27.23 -5.15 5.65
CA THR A 133 -26.95 -6.52 5.22
C THR A 133 -26.71 -7.28 6.51
N ARG A 134 -27.81 -7.83 7.06
CA ARG A 134 -27.73 -8.86 8.08
C ARG A 134 -26.74 -9.85 7.51
N SER A 135 -25.50 -9.80 7.96
CA SER A 135 -24.47 -10.73 7.50
C SER A 135 -25.03 -12.11 7.79
N ASN A 136 -25.55 -12.74 6.75
CA ASN A 136 -26.07 -14.09 6.88
C ASN A 136 -24.86 -14.97 7.27
N PRO A 137 -24.80 -15.53 8.47
CA PRO A 137 -23.69 -16.33 8.90
C PRO A 137 -23.45 -17.55 7.99
N ASN A 138 -24.46 -17.94 7.24
CA ASN A 138 -24.41 -19.03 6.25
C ASN A 138 -24.08 -18.56 4.83
N ALA A 139 -23.84 -17.26 4.59
CA ALA A 139 -23.43 -16.78 3.27
C ALA A 139 -22.07 -17.38 2.88
N PRO A 140 -21.86 -17.66 1.58
CA PRO A 140 -20.55 -18.07 1.06
C PRO A 140 -19.50 -17.02 1.43
N ARG A 141 -18.42 -17.46 2.07
CA ARG A 141 -17.31 -16.59 2.45
C ARG A 141 -16.02 -17.07 1.79
N ARG A 142 -15.30 -16.15 1.18
CA ARG A 142 -13.98 -16.43 0.62
C ARG A 142 -13.03 -16.90 1.73
N GLY A 143 -12.15 -17.84 1.40
CA GLY A 143 -11.10 -18.29 2.30
C GLY A 143 -10.06 -17.20 2.56
N GLU A 144 -9.32 -17.36 3.64
CA GLU A 144 -8.22 -16.48 4.00
C GLU A 144 -7.06 -16.67 3.03
N SER A 145 -6.37 -15.60 2.71
CA SER A 145 -5.12 -15.67 1.96
C SER A 145 -3.99 -16.16 2.87
N ILE A 146 -3.03 -16.85 2.26
CA ILE A 146 -1.85 -17.38 2.97
C ILE A 146 -0.64 -16.64 2.44
N GLU A 147 0.26 -16.24 3.33
CA GLU A 147 1.53 -15.63 2.98
C GLU A 147 2.65 -16.64 3.10
N THR A 148 3.56 -16.62 2.15
CA THR A 148 4.77 -17.44 2.16
C THR A 148 5.93 -16.71 1.54
N THR A 149 7.13 -17.02 2.00
CA THR A 149 8.36 -16.42 1.50
C THR A 149 9.17 -17.45 0.73
N VAL A 150 9.69 -17.06 -0.42
CA VAL A 150 10.53 -17.91 -1.28
C VAL A 150 11.86 -17.22 -1.52
N THR A 151 12.95 -17.92 -1.20
CA THR A 151 14.30 -17.44 -1.50
C THR A 151 14.75 -17.94 -2.86
N VAL A 152 15.22 -17.04 -3.70
CA VAL A 152 15.74 -17.32 -5.05
C VAL A 152 17.18 -16.84 -5.20
N SER A 153 17.93 -17.38 -6.15
CA SER A 153 19.23 -16.84 -6.52
C SER A 153 19.07 -15.54 -7.35
N PHE A 154 20.15 -14.82 -7.51
CA PHE A 154 20.17 -13.61 -8.32
C PHE A 154 19.78 -13.87 -9.78
N GLU A 155 20.30 -14.95 -10.34
CA GLU A 155 20.02 -15.37 -11.72
C GLU A 155 18.57 -15.87 -11.87
N GLU A 156 18.08 -16.63 -10.87
CA GLU A 156 16.68 -17.08 -10.85
C GLU A 156 15.72 -15.90 -10.83
N ALA A 157 16.05 -14.83 -10.09
CA ALA A 157 15.25 -13.62 -10.06
C ALA A 157 15.33 -12.82 -11.38
N ALA A 158 16.51 -12.79 -12.01
CA ALA A 158 16.72 -12.11 -13.27
C ALA A 158 15.98 -12.76 -14.43
N PHE A 159 16.08 -14.08 -14.56
CA PHE A 159 15.49 -14.81 -15.71
C PHE A 159 14.11 -15.40 -15.44
N GLY A 160 13.67 -15.37 -14.18
CA GLY A 160 12.48 -16.07 -13.75
C GLY A 160 12.70 -17.58 -13.58
N CYS A 161 11.93 -18.19 -12.71
CA CYS A 161 12.03 -19.61 -12.46
C CYS A 161 10.69 -20.20 -11.99
N LYS A 162 10.62 -21.54 -12.04
CA LYS A 162 9.53 -22.29 -11.42
C LYS A 162 10.05 -22.93 -10.14
N LYS A 163 9.41 -22.62 -9.02
CA LYS A 163 9.82 -23.15 -7.72
C LYS A 163 8.68 -23.88 -7.02
N GLU A 164 8.98 -25.03 -6.45
CA GLU A 164 8.02 -25.74 -5.63
C GLU A 164 8.02 -25.17 -4.22
N VAL A 165 6.83 -24.80 -3.75
CA VAL A 165 6.61 -24.27 -2.41
C VAL A 165 5.66 -25.18 -1.67
N THR A 166 6.02 -25.55 -0.46
CA THR A 166 5.15 -26.34 0.41
C THR A 166 4.46 -25.42 1.40
N VAL A 167 3.13 -25.30 1.28
CA VAL A 167 2.32 -24.39 2.11
C VAL A 167 1.33 -25.21 2.94
N PRO A 168 1.24 -24.94 4.24
CA PRO A 168 0.17 -25.51 5.07
C PRO A 168 -1.12 -24.76 4.78
N ARG A 169 -2.09 -25.39 4.13
CA ARG A 169 -3.39 -24.77 3.86
C ARG A 169 -4.55 -25.57 4.44
N ILE A 170 -5.63 -24.89 4.69
CA ILE A 170 -6.89 -25.48 5.10
C ILE A 170 -7.67 -25.82 3.84
N GLU A 171 -7.96 -27.09 3.66
CA GLU A 171 -8.71 -27.63 2.53
C GLU A 171 -10.05 -28.19 3.00
N GLN A 172 -10.99 -28.34 2.06
CA GLN A 172 -12.22 -29.07 2.36
C GLN A 172 -11.86 -30.53 2.63
N CYS A 173 -12.49 -31.11 3.64
CA CYS A 173 -12.28 -32.53 3.93
C CYS A 173 -12.69 -33.39 2.73
N PRO A 174 -11.82 -34.26 2.19
CA PRO A 174 -12.14 -35.06 1.01
C PRO A 174 -13.28 -36.02 1.27
N ASP A 175 -13.38 -36.58 2.49
CA ASP A 175 -14.36 -37.58 2.84
C ASP A 175 -15.77 -37.03 2.94
N CYS A 176 -15.96 -35.90 3.63
CA CYS A 176 -17.27 -35.32 3.82
C CYS A 176 -17.54 -34.11 2.88
N LYS A 177 -16.59 -33.71 2.03
CA LYS A 177 -16.73 -32.59 1.08
C LYS A 177 -17.26 -31.30 1.74
N GLY A 178 -16.80 -31.03 2.97
CA GLY A 178 -17.15 -29.81 3.70
C GLY A 178 -18.40 -29.91 4.58
N THR A 179 -19.17 -31.00 4.56
CA THR A 179 -20.39 -31.14 5.36
C THR A 179 -20.11 -31.36 6.86
N GLY A 180 -18.95 -31.89 7.20
CA GLY A 180 -18.61 -32.28 8.57
C GLY A 180 -19.23 -33.60 9.05
N CYS A 181 -20.12 -34.20 8.25
CA CYS A 181 -20.81 -35.44 8.60
C CYS A 181 -20.09 -36.64 8.02
N THR A 182 -20.32 -37.80 8.58
CA THR A 182 -19.90 -39.12 8.02
C THR A 182 -20.47 -39.28 6.61
N PRO A 183 -19.70 -39.80 5.63
CA PRO A 183 -20.21 -40.04 4.28
C PRO A 183 -21.54 -40.80 4.30
N GLY A 184 -22.52 -40.34 3.53
CA GLY A 184 -23.89 -40.87 3.52
C GLY A 184 -24.86 -40.26 4.52
N THR A 185 -24.40 -39.35 5.38
CA THR A 185 -25.26 -38.61 6.29
C THR A 185 -25.22 -37.11 5.98
N THR A 186 -26.34 -36.41 6.23
CA THR A 186 -26.48 -34.97 6.03
C THR A 186 -26.62 -34.25 7.36
N PRO A 187 -26.12 -33.02 7.51
CA PRO A 187 -26.33 -32.23 8.71
C PRO A 187 -27.81 -31.83 8.81
N GLU A 188 -28.39 -31.92 10.00
CA GLU A 188 -29.75 -31.50 10.28
C GLU A 188 -29.81 -30.00 10.57
N ILE A 189 -30.86 -29.33 10.11
CA ILE A 189 -31.09 -27.91 10.40
C ILE A 189 -31.41 -27.76 11.87
N CYS A 190 -30.71 -26.90 12.60
CA CYS A 190 -30.97 -26.67 14.01
C CYS A 190 -32.41 -26.16 14.24
N PRO A 191 -33.23 -26.86 15.01
CA PRO A 191 -34.64 -26.47 15.23
C PRO A 191 -34.79 -25.14 15.98
N ASP A 192 -33.84 -24.82 16.87
CA ASP A 192 -33.93 -23.63 17.73
C ASP A 192 -33.68 -22.31 16.95
N CYS A 193 -32.70 -22.29 16.05
CA CYS A 193 -32.38 -21.14 15.24
C CYS A 193 -32.84 -21.27 13.76
N LYS A 194 -33.46 -22.38 13.39
CA LYS A 194 -33.96 -22.64 12.04
C LYS A 194 -32.91 -22.40 10.96
N GLY A 195 -31.64 -22.75 11.24
CA GLY A 195 -30.52 -22.60 10.32
C GLY A 195 -29.80 -21.27 10.36
N SER A 196 -30.31 -20.26 11.09
CA SER A 196 -29.67 -18.93 11.13
C SER A 196 -28.36 -18.88 11.96
N GLY A 197 -28.13 -19.86 12.83
CA GLY A 197 -26.97 -19.88 13.74
C GLY A 197 -27.07 -18.90 14.90
N THR A 198 -28.03 -17.97 14.89
CA THR A 198 -28.20 -16.95 15.90
C THR A 198 -29.61 -16.98 16.49
N VAL A 199 -29.76 -16.63 17.76
CA VAL A 199 -31.05 -16.49 18.44
C VAL A 199 -31.14 -15.07 19.02
N LYS A 200 -32.33 -14.50 18.96
CA LYS A 200 -32.65 -13.24 19.63
C LYS A 200 -32.99 -13.50 21.08
N THR A 201 -32.22 -12.91 21.97
CA THR A 201 -32.51 -12.94 23.40
C THR A 201 -32.96 -11.55 23.83
N THR A 202 -34.17 -11.47 24.43
CA THR A 202 -34.70 -10.23 25.00
C THR A 202 -34.43 -10.22 26.47
N GLN A 203 -33.59 -9.35 26.95
CA GLN A 203 -33.38 -9.11 28.38
C GLN A 203 -34.18 -7.89 28.81
N ARG A 204 -35.01 -8.06 29.83
CA ARG A 204 -35.70 -6.94 30.47
C ARG A 204 -34.78 -6.31 31.49
N THR A 205 -34.40 -5.08 31.26
CA THR A 205 -33.64 -4.26 32.20
C THR A 205 -34.57 -3.23 32.84
N PRO A 206 -34.22 -2.60 33.97
CA PRO A 206 -35.02 -1.54 34.58
C PRO A 206 -35.29 -0.35 33.68
N PHE A 207 -34.49 -0.19 32.60
CA PHE A 207 -34.59 0.90 31.63
C PHE A 207 -35.27 0.47 30.31
N GLY A 208 -35.85 -0.75 30.24
CA GLY A 208 -36.51 -1.23 29.03
C GLY A 208 -36.07 -2.63 28.60
N ALA A 209 -36.68 -3.14 27.53
CA ALA A 209 -36.33 -4.43 26.94
C ALA A 209 -35.19 -4.26 25.92
N VAL A 210 -34.03 -4.82 26.18
CA VAL A 210 -32.91 -4.86 25.28
C VAL A 210 -32.90 -6.17 24.50
N GLN A 211 -32.95 -6.10 23.16
CA GLN A 211 -32.82 -7.27 22.30
C GLN A 211 -31.35 -7.43 21.91
N SER A 212 -30.73 -8.52 22.27
CA SER A 212 -29.41 -8.92 21.84
C SER A 212 -29.48 -10.13 20.92
N MET A 213 -28.62 -10.18 19.90
CA MET A 213 -28.45 -11.35 19.05
C MET A 213 -27.22 -12.12 19.53
N GLY A 214 -27.43 -13.36 19.94
CA GLY A 214 -26.36 -14.24 20.40
C GLY A 214 -26.23 -15.49 19.51
N ALA A 215 -25.11 -16.18 19.59
CA ALA A 215 -24.93 -17.48 18.95
C ALA A 215 -25.90 -18.50 19.56
N CYS A 216 -26.55 -19.28 18.72
CA CYS A 216 -27.43 -20.36 19.18
C CYS A 216 -26.63 -21.39 20.00
N GLN A 217 -26.97 -21.61 21.23
CA GLN A 217 -26.23 -22.51 22.13
C GLN A 217 -26.25 -23.96 21.65
N LYS A 218 -27.35 -24.42 21.05
CA LYS A 218 -27.52 -25.79 20.58
C LYS A 218 -26.61 -26.15 19.39
N CYS A 219 -26.52 -25.28 18.40
CA CYS A 219 -25.66 -25.49 17.23
C CYS A 219 -24.33 -24.70 17.31
N ARG A 220 -24.10 -23.94 18.39
CA ARG A 220 -22.90 -23.12 18.60
C ARG A 220 -22.60 -22.17 17.43
N GLY A 221 -23.64 -21.59 16.85
CA GLY A 221 -23.51 -20.64 15.76
C GLY A 221 -23.48 -21.23 14.35
N THR A 222 -23.41 -22.56 14.19
CA THR A 222 -23.29 -23.22 12.87
C THR A 222 -24.60 -23.29 12.09
N GLY A 223 -25.74 -23.15 12.76
CA GLY A 223 -27.08 -23.32 12.16
C GLY A 223 -27.44 -24.79 11.87
N LYS A 224 -26.51 -25.73 12.05
CA LYS A 224 -26.66 -27.14 11.72
C LYS A 224 -26.25 -28.02 12.90
N ILE A 225 -26.85 -29.19 13.02
CA ILE A 225 -26.52 -30.20 14.03
C ILE A 225 -25.94 -31.41 13.31
N ILE A 226 -24.78 -31.85 13.76
CA ILE A 226 -24.07 -33.02 13.22
C ILE A 226 -24.21 -34.14 14.25
N HIS A 227 -25.00 -35.17 13.95
CA HIS A 227 -25.17 -36.33 14.81
C HIS A 227 -24.03 -37.32 14.69
N GLN A 228 -23.52 -37.49 13.45
CA GLN A 228 -22.41 -38.37 13.16
C GLN A 228 -21.26 -37.58 12.56
N PRO A 229 -20.29 -37.18 13.37
CA PRO A 229 -19.16 -36.39 12.86
C PRO A 229 -18.24 -37.22 11.98
N CYS A 230 -17.77 -36.64 10.90
CA CYS A 230 -16.76 -37.23 10.00
C CYS A 230 -15.50 -37.59 10.81
N LYS A 231 -15.00 -38.80 10.67
CA LYS A 231 -13.82 -39.28 11.40
C LYS A 231 -12.57 -38.47 11.08
N THR A 232 -12.40 -38.03 9.84
CA THR A 232 -11.22 -37.33 9.36
C THR A 232 -11.16 -35.87 9.83
N CYS A 233 -12.24 -35.11 9.72
CA CYS A 233 -12.28 -33.71 10.13
C CYS A 233 -12.95 -33.47 11.49
N ARG A 234 -13.46 -34.50 12.17
CA ARG A 234 -14.13 -34.43 13.48
C ARG A 234 -15.26 -33.40 13.53
N GLY A 235 -16.02 -33.30 12.43
CA GLY A 235 -17.16 -32.37 12.34
C GLY A 235 -16.82 -31.00 11.78
N MET A 236 -15.56 -30.64 11.61
CA MET A 236 -15.17 -29.29 11.14
C MET A 236 -15.39 -29.08 9.64
N GLY A 237 -15.53 -30.15 8.84
CA GLY A 237 -15.68 -30.05 7.38
C GLY A 237 -14.40 -29.66 6.66
N LYS A 238 -13.34 -29.28 7.37
CA LYS A 238 -12.06 -28.80 6.82
C LYS A 238 -10.90 -29.52 7.51
N ILE A 239 -9.79 -29.66 6.81
CA ILE A 239 -8.55 -30.24 7.32
C ILE A 239 -7.37 -29.36 6.96
N ARG A 240 -6.35 -29.32 7.79
CA ARG A 240 -5.08 -28.67 7.49
C ARG A 240 -4.15 -29.69 6.86
N ARG A 241 -3.65 -29.39 5.67
CA ARG A 241 -2.74 -30.27 4.91
C ARG A 241 -1.60 -29.47 4.32
N GLN A 242 -0.42 -30.09 4.26
CA GLN A 242 0.72 -29.58 3.48
C GLN A 242 0.43 -29.80 2.00
N HIS A 243 0.44 -28.74 1.22
CA HIS A 243 0.23 -28.80 -0.21
C HIS A 243 1.47 -28.28 -0.94
N LYS A 244 1.99 -29.06 -1.89
CA LYS A 244 3.08 -28.65 -2.77
C LYS A 244 2.50 -27.94 -3.97
N LEU A 245 2.93 -26.72 -4.20
CA LEU A 245 2.51 -25.87 -5.31
C LEU A 245 3.72 -25.45 -6.11
N THR A 246 3.64 -25.55 -7.41
CA THR A 246 4.64 -24.98 -8.31
C THR A 246 4.25 -23.53 -8.57
N VAL A 247 5.10 -22.61 -8.15
CA VAL A 247 4.93 -21.17 -8.32
C VAL A 247 5.84 -20.70 -9.44
N ASN A 248 5.27 -19.96 -10.38
CA ASN A 248 6.03 -19.35 -11.48
C ASN A 248 6.44 -17.94 -11.08
N ILE A 249 7.74 -17.73 -10.88
CA ILE A 249 8.34 -16.44 -10.51
C ILE A 249 8.67 -15.70 -11.81
N PRO A 250 8.11 -14.49 -12.03
CA PRO A 250 8.37 -13.73 -13.24
C PRO A 250 9.83 -13.23 -13.29
N ALA A 251 10.36 -13.13 -14.52
CA ALA A 251 11.67 -12.54 -14.74
C ALA A 251 11.73 -11.07 -14.31
N GLY A 252 12.85 -10.67 -13.73
CA GLY A 252 13.08 -9.29 -13.31
C GLY A 252 12.45 -8.91 -11.97
N ILE A 253 11.85 -9.85 -11.25
CA ILE A 253 11.22 -9.59 -9.94
C ILE A 253 12.24 -8.95 -8.98
N ASP A 254 11.77 -8.01 -8.16
CA ASP A 254 12.61 -7.29 -7.20
C ASP A 254 12.62 -7.95 -5.82
N ASP A 255 13.64 -7.62 -5.01
CA ASP A 255 13.73 -8.13 -3.64
C ASP A 255 12.57 -7.60 -2.80
N GLY A 256 11.99 -8.45 -1.96
CA GLY A 256 10.81 -8.14 -1.16
C GLY A 256 9.51 -7.99 -1.94
N GLN A 257 9.52 -8.13 -3.27
CA GLN A 257 8.30 -8.02 -4.06
C GLN A 257 7.39 -9.22 -3.86
N ALA A 258 6.09 -8.94 -3.67
CA ALA A 258 5.07 -9.97 -3.51
C ALA A 258 4.18 -10.07 -4.75
N PHE A 259 3.75 -11.28 -5.07
CA PHE A 259 2.72 -11.55 -6.08
C PHE A 259 1.73 -12.60 -5.57
N SER A 260 0.53 -12.60 -6.13
CA SER A 260 -0.55 -13.48 -5.70
C SER A 260 -0.80 -14.61 -6.69
N VAL A 261 -1.02 -15.81 -6.16
CA VAL A 261 -1.49 -16.98 -6.90
C VAL A 261 -2.95 -17.20 -6.50
N SER A 262 -3.87 -16.94 -7.42
CA SER A 262 -5.30 -17.00 -7.16
C SER A 262 -5.77 -18.40 -6.80
N GLY A 263 -6.64 -18.53 -5.77
CA GLY A 263 -7.25 -19.78 -5.36
C GLY A 263 -6.32 -20.77 -4.65
N ALA A 264 -5.05 -20.39 -4.40
CA ALA A 264 -4.06 -21.24 -3.74
C ALA A 264 -4.01 -21.07 -2.21
N GLY A 265 -4.87 -20.21 -1.63
CA GLY A 265 -5.01 -20.00 -0.19
C GLY A 265 -5.93 -21.00 0.51
N ASN A 266 -6.42 -20.63 1.68
CA ASN A 266 -7.33 -21.46 2.48
C ASN A 266 -8.69 -21.63 1.80
N ALA A 267 -9.31 -22.79 1.98
CA ALA A 267 -10.65 -23.07 1.50
C ALA A 267 -11.68 -22.13 2.11
N GLY A 268 -12.58 -21.60 1.31
CA GLY A 268 -13.70 -20.78 1.74
C GLY A 268 -14.66 -21.53 2.67
N SER A 269 -15.61 -20.78 3.21
CA SER A 269 -16.68 -21.32 4.06
C SER A 269 -18.02 -21.25 3.32
N ASN A 270 -18.93 -22.17 3.64
CA ASN A 270 -20.28 -22.22 3.09
C ASN A 270 -20.34 -22.21 1.56
N GLY A 271 -19.40 -22.89 0.89
CA GLY A 271 -19.32 -22.92 -0.58
C GLY A 271 -18.63 -21.70 -1.21
N GLY A 272 -18.04 -20.83 -0.41
CA GLY A 272 -17.25 -19.70 -0.93
C GLY A 272 -15.95 -20.16 -1.60
N PRO A 273 -15.36 -19.32 -2.49
CA PRO A 273 -14.11 -19.62 -3.17
C PRO A 273 -12.93 -19.65 -2.19
N ALA A 274 -11.85 -20.31 -2.60
CA ALA A 274 -10.60 -20.28 -1.85
C ALA A 274 -9.98 -18.88 -1.85
N GLY A 275 -9.15 -18.59 -0.85
CA GLY A 275 -8.30 -17.40 -0.80
C GLY A 275 -7.14 -17.51 -1.79
N ASP A 276 -6.22 -16.54 -1.72
CA ASP A 276 -5.03 -16.51 -2.56
C ASP A 276 -3.78 -16.88 -1.75
N LEU A 277 -2.75 -17.32 -2.46
CA LEU A 277 -1.42 -17.45 -1.91
C LEU A 277 -0.60 -16.21 -2.30
N ILE A 278 -0.15 -15.47 -1.32
CA ILE A 278 0.75 -14.33 -1.49
C ILE A 278 2.17 -14.84 -1.31
N VAL A 279 2.96 -14.71 -2.35
CA VAL A 279 4.35 -15.17 -2.37
C VAL A 279 5.27 -13.96 -2.37
N THR A 280 6.02 -13.78 -1.30
CA THR A 280 7.07 -12.76 -1.19
C THR A 280 8.40 -13.36 -1.61
N VAL A 281 9.08 -12.73 -2.54
CA VAL A 281 10.36 -13.20 -3.06
C VAL A 281 11.50 -12.50 -2.32
N LEU A 282 12.44 -13.27 -1.78
CA LEU A 282 13.70 -12.79 -1.25
C LEU A 282 14.83 -13.21 -2.17
N ILE A 283 15.65 -12.25 -2.59
CA ILE A 283 16.78 -12.52 -3.48
C ILE A 283 18.03 -12.70 -2.62
N ARG A 284 18.71 -13.83 -2.85
CA ARG A 284 20.00 -14.07 -2.20
C ARG A 284 21.06 -13.14 -2.80
N GLN A 285 21.84 -12.49 -1.96
CA GLN A 285 22.98 -11.69 -2.41
C GLN A 285 23.93 -12.53 -3.25
N HIS A 286 24.41 -11.95 -4.36
CA HIS A 286 25.38 -12.54 -5.24
C HIS A 286 26.79 -12.09 -4.87
N GLU A 287 27.78 -12.95 -5.04
CA GLU A 287 29.19 -12.64 -4.65
C GLU A 287 29.83 -11.51 -5.44
N ARG A 288 29.37 -11.30 -6.68
CA ARG A 288 30.02 -10.38 -7.64
C ARG A 288 29.10 -9.30 -8.18
N PHE A 289 27.80 -9.59 -8.26
CA PHE A 289 26.82 -8.69 -8.83
C PHE A 289 26.01 -8.00 -7.73
N GLU A 290 25.86 -6.68 -7.90
CA GLU A 290 24.90 -5.91 -7.13
C GLU A 290 23.77 -5.44 -8.05
N ARG A 291 22.59 -5.24 -7.50
CA ARG A 291 21.41 -4.81 -8.22
C ARG A 291 21.05 -3.38 -7.88
N ASP A 292 20.84 -2.57 -8.90
CA ASP A 292 20.24 -1.24 -8.77
C ASP A 292 19.05 -1.12 -9.75
N GLY A 293 17.85 -1.38 -9.22
CA GLY A 293 16.64 -1.48 -10.02
C GLY A 293 16.75 -2.55 -11.11
N THR A 294 16.84 -2.15 -12.38
CA THR A 294 17.03 -3.05 -13.53
C THR A 294 18.48 -3.13 -13.98
N SER A 295 19.35 -2.33 -13.39
CA SER A 295 20.78 -2.34 -13.70
C SER A 295 21.52 -3.35 -12.84
N VAL A 296 22.61 -3.88 -13.38
CA VAL A 296 23.54 -4.77 -12.69
C VAL A 296 24.85 -4.02 -12.49
N LEU A 297 25.33 -3.97 -11.27
CA LEU A 297 26.61 -3.36 -10.93
C LEU A 297 27.64 -4.46 -10.74
N LEU A 298 28.83 -4.25 -11.25
CA LEU A 298 29.98 -5.16 -11.12
C LEU A 298 31.26 -4.38 -10.90
N ASP A 299 32.00 -4.73 -9.86
CA ASP A 299 33.34 -4.26 -9.65
C ASP A 299 34.35 -5.23 -10.28
N GLN A 300 35.17 -4.71 -11.18
CA GLN A 300 36.19 -5.48 -11.89
C GLN A 300 37.58 -4.93 -11.62
N ASP A 301 38.42 -5.78 -11.04
CA ASP A 301 39.82 -5.43 -10.82
C ASP A 301 40.64 -5.57 -12.10
N ILE A 302 41.47 -4.59 -12.39
CA ILE A 302 42.49 -4.60 -13.44
C ILE A 302 43.84 -4.25 -12.86
N ASN A 303 44.90 -4.66 -13.54
CA ASN A 303 46.24 -4.22 -13.18
C ASN A 303 46.56 -2.85 -13.77
N PHE A 304 47.59 -2.20 -13.20
CA PHE A 304 47.99 -0.86 -13.66
C PHE A 304 48.48 -0.83 -15.12
N ALA A 305 49.11 -1.91 -15.62
CA ALA A 305 49.54 -1.98 -17.02
C ALA A 305 48.36 -2.05 -17.99
N GLN A 306 47.30 -2.78 -17.63
CA GLN A 306 46.07 -2.82 -18.42
C GLN A 306 45.35 -1.46 -18.43
N ALA A 307 45.40 -0.73 -17.31
CA ALA A 307 44.79 0.60 -17.21
C ALA A 307 45.58 1.64 -18.04
N THR A 308 46.90 1.54 -18.08
CA THR A 308 47.77 2.50 -18.76
C THR A 308 47.84 2.27 -20.28
N LEU A 309 48.01 1.02 -20.70
CA LEU A 309 48.20 0.66 -22.10
C LEU A 309 46.89 0.35 -22.83
N GLY A 310 45.79 0.26 -22.09
CA GLY A 310 44.55 -0.31 -22.59
C GLY A 310 44.63 -1.84 -22.68
N ALA A 311 43.49 -2.50 -22.62
CA ALA A 311 43.41 -3.93 -22.74
C ALA A 311 42.00 -4.39 -23.12
N GLU A 312 41.91 -5.57 -23.72
CA GLU A 312 40.64 -6.29 -23.85
C GLU A 312 40.53 -7.30 -22.72
N ILE A 313 39.48 -7.16 -21.86
CA ILE A 313 39.24 -8.04 -20.74
C ILE A 313 37.91 -8.77 -20.88
N GLU A 314 37.84 -9.97 -20.34
CA GLU A 314 36.57 -10.73 -20.23
C GLU A 314 35.86 -10.38 -18.92
N VAL A 315 34.63 -9.85 -19.06
CA VAL A 315 33.80 -9.46 -17.95
C VAL A 315 32.62 -10.42 -17.84
N PRO A 316 32.29 -10.96 -16.67
CA PRO A 316 31.12 -11.76 -16.47
C PRO A 316 29.85 -10.90 -16.58
N THR A 317 28.83 -11.44 -17.25
CA THR A 317 27.49 -10.90 -17.32
C THR A 317 26.49 -11.96 -16.95
N LEU A 318 25.22 -11.61 -16.79
CA LEU A 318 24.17 -12.59 -16.53
C LEU A 318 24.02 -13.65 -17.64
N ASP A 319 24.34 -13.27 -18.89
CA ASP A 319 24.24 -14.15 -20.06
C ASP A 319 25.53 -14.92 -20.36
N GLY A 320 26.58 -14.74 -19.56
CA GLY A 320 27.91 -15.30 -19.79
C GLY A 320 28.98 -14.20 -19.86
N LYS A 321 30.16 -14.54 -20.39
CA LYS A 321 31.30 -13.61 -20.49
C LYS A 321 31.19 -12.73 -21.73
N VAL A 322 31.52 -11.46 -21.59
CA VAL A 322 31.57 -10.48 -22.67
C VAL A 322 32.93 -9.78 -22.65
N LYS A 323 33.48 -9.52 -23.82
CA LYS A 323 34.71 -8.76 -23.99
C LYS A 323 34.44 -7.26 -23.80
N LEU A 324 35.20 -6.63 -22.91
CA LEU A 324 35.20 -5.21 -22.66
C LEU A 324 36.55 -4.63 -23.02
N THR A 325 36.56 -3.64 -23.88
CA THR A 325 37.78 -2.90 -24.25
C THR A 325 37.98 -1.77 -23.24
N ILE A 326 39.10 -1.79 -22.55
CA ILE A 326 39.57 -0.74 -21.66
C ILE A 326 40.45 0.21 -22.44
N PRO A 327 40.08 1.48 -22.60
CA PRO A 327 40.95 2.49 -23.26
C PRO A 327 42.24 2.72 -22.48
N GLU A 328 43.28 3.16 -23.16
CA GLU A 328 44.52 3.60 -22.52
C GLU A 328 44.28 4.79 -21.61
N GLY A 329 45.01 4.86 -20.50
CA GLY A 329 44.89 5.92 -19.50
C GLY A 329 43.65 5.86 -18.62
N THR A 330 42.93 4.71 -18.59
CA THR A 330 41.73 4.52 -17.75
C THR A 330 42.07 4.66 -16.27
N GLN A 331 41.34 5.52 -15.55
CA GLN A 331 41.51 5.77 -14.14
C GLN A 331 40.68 4.77 -13.29
N SER A 332 41.15 4.52 -12.06
CA SER A 332 40.38 3.72 -11.10
C SER A 332 39.05 4.38 -10.77
N GLY A 333 37.97 3.59 -10.68
CA GLY A 333 36.61 4.08 -10.48
C GLY A 333 35.87 4.45 -11.76
N THR A 334 36.53 4.30 -12.94
CA THR A 334 35.84 4.51 -14.22
C THR A 334 34.79 3.44 -14.45
N THR A 335 33.57 3.84 -14.83
CA THR A 335 32.44 2.94 -15.03
C THR A 335 32.12 2.81 -16.52
N PHE A 336 32.08 1.58 -17.03
CA PHE A 336 31.73 1.22 -18.39
C PHE A 336 30.32 0.64 -18.44
N ARG A 337 29.51 1.05 -19.42
CA ARG A 337 28.14 0.59 -19.61
C ARG A 337 28.07 -0.48 -20.69
N LEU A 338 27.59 -1.66 -20.32
CA LEU A 338 27.26 -2.74 -21.25
C LEU A 338 25.73 -2.73 -21.49
N ARG A 339 25.34 -2.24 -22.66
CA ARG A 339 23.92 -2.06 -23.00
C ARG A 339 23.19 -3.38 -23.10
N GLY A 340 21.97 -3.46 -22.51
CA GLY A 340 21.10 -4.61 -22.58
C GLY A 340 21.63 -5.87 -21.86
N LYS A 341 22.62 -5.72 -20.96
CA LYS A 341 23.18 -6.81 -20.14
C LYS A 341 22.69 -6.80 -18.68
N GLY A 342 21.71 -5.96 -18.38
CA GLY A 342 21.05 -5.88 -17.07
C GLY A 342 19.90 -6.88 -16.93
N ILE A 343 19.03 -6.60 -15.96
CA ILE A 343 17.86 -7.40 -15.60
C ILE A 343 16.70 -7.08 -16.53
N PRO A 344 15.91 -8.06 -16.98
CA PRO A 344 14.69 -7.82 -17.75
C PRO A 344 13.65 -7.02 -16.95
N TYR A 345 12.84 -6.24 -17.66
CA TYR A 345 11.70 -5.55 -17.03
C TYR A 345 10.60 -6.54 -16.67
N VAL A 346 10.02 -6.41 -15.47
CA VAL A 346 8.87 -7.23 -15.04
C VAL A 346 7.65 -7.00 -15.92
N ARG A 347 7.47 -5.77 -16.40
CA ARG A 347 6.37 -5.38 -17.29
C ARG A 347 6.95 -4.70 -18.55
N GLY A 348 6.61 -5.21 -19.71
CA GLY A 348 7.08 -4.69 -21.00
C GLY A 348 8.24 -5.51 -21.58
N ASN A 349 8.75 -5.03 -22.71
CA ASN A 349 9.87 -5.64 -23.43
C ASN A 349 11.13 -4.82 -23.15
N GLY A 350 12.25 -5.51 -22.95
CA GLY A 350 13.56 -4.90 -22.79
C GLY A 350 14.27 -5.33 -21.52
N ARG A 351 15.49 -4.86 -21.39
CA ARG A 351 16.40 -5.15 -20.27
C ARG A 351 17.14 -3.89 -19.87
N GLY A 352 17.54 -3.81 -18.62
CA GLY A 352 18.48 -2.81 -18.13
C GLY A 352 19.90 -3.03 -18.68
N ASP A 353 20.84 -2.30 -18.16
CA ASP A 353 22.23 -2.34 -18.55
C ASP A 353 23.09 -2.87 -17.40
N GLN A 354 24.29 -3.31 -17.76
CA GLN A 354 25.30 -3.65 -16.75
C GLN A 354 26.34 -2.54 -16.70
N PHE A 355 26.65 -2.08 -15.51
CA PHE A 355 27.70 -1.11 -15.22
C PHE A 355 28.89 -1.82 -14.60
N VAL A 356 30.04 -1.68 -15.24
CA VAL A 356 31.29 -2.28 -14.81
C VAL A 356 32.21 -1.18 -14.29
N THR A 357 32.42 -1.12 -13.00
CA THR A 357 33.36 -0.19 -12.38
C THR A 357 34.73 -0.85 -12.29
N VAL A 358 35.69 -0.21 -12.91
CA VAL A 358 37.06 -0.75 -13.01
C VAL A 358 37.91 -0.22 -11.86
N ASN A 359 38.48 -1.12 -11.07
CA ASN A 359 39.36 -0.79 -9.95
C ASN A 359 40.82 -1.17 -10.29
N VAL A 360 41.70 -0.19 -10.33
CA VAL A 360 43.12 -0.44 -10.61
C VAL A 360 43.81 -0.95 -9.34
N ARG A 361 44.29 -2.20 -9.41
CA ARG A 361 45.07 -2.80 -8.32
C ARG A 361 46.56 -2.75 -8.60
N THR A 362 47.31 -2.23 -7.64
CA THR A 362 48.76 -2.25 -7.66
C THR A 362 49.25 -3.65 -7.26
N PRO A 363 50.11 -4.29 -8.08
CA PRO A 363 50.66 -5.62 -7.76
C PRO A 363 51.58 -5.57 -6.53
N LYS A 364 51.32 -6.50 -5.58
CA LYS A 364 52.07 -6.53 -4.29
C LYS A 364 53.36 -7.34 -4.37
N ASN A 365 53.42 -8.39 -5.20
CA ASN A 365 54.53 -9.33 -5.27
C ASN A 365 55.24 -9.27 -6.62
N LEU A 366 56.16 -8.32 -6.77
CA LEU A 366 56.94 -8.11 -8.00
C LEU A 366 58.25 -8.87 -7.92
N THR A 367 58.65 -9.51 -9.01
CA THR A 367 59.98 -10.10 -9.18
C THR A 367 61.04 -9.01 -9.29
N SER A 368 62.30 -9.37 -9.10
CA SER A 368 63.42 -8.40 -9.23
C SER A 368 63.47 -7.75 -10.60
N SER A 369 63.23 -8.51 -11.65
CA SER A 369 63.15 -8.02 -13.03
C SER A 369 62.02 -7.03 -13.29
N GLN A 370 60.82 -7.34 -12.74
CA GLN A 370 59.67 -6.42 -12.83
C GLN A 370 59.90 -5.11 -12.08
N LYS A 371 60.54 -5.18 -10.91
CA LYS A 371 60.91 -3.97 -10.15
C LYS A 371 61.88 -3.09 -10.94
N GLU A 372 62.82 -3.71 -11.66
CA GLU A 372 63.82 -2.98 -12.47
C GLU A 372 63.12 -2.28 -13.64
N LEU A 373 62.22 -2.97 -14.34
CA LEU A 373 61.44 -2.35 -15.44
C LEU A 373 60.59 -1.18 -14.94
N LEU A 374 59.97 -1.31 -13.77
CA LEU A 374 59.22 -0.21 -13.20
C LEU A 374 60.09 0.98 -12.76
N ARG A 375 61.34 0.74 -12.29
CA ARG A 375 62.29 1.83 -12.03
C ARG A 375 62.69 2.55 -13.31
N GLN A 376 62.97 1.82 -14.38
CA GLN A 376 63.27 2.40 -15.66
C GLN A 376 62.12 3.22 -16.22
N PHE A 377 60.89 2.72 -16.05
CA PHE A 377 59.69 3.47 -16.40
C PHE A 377 59.54 4.75 -15.59
N ALA A 378 59.68 4.67 -14.25
CA ALA A 378 59.62 5.84 -13.38
C ALA A 378 60.74 6.88 -13.70
N ALA A 379 61.95 6.42 -14.03
CA ALA A 379 63.04 7.29 -14.47
C ALA A 379 62.70 8.01 -15.80
N SER A 380 62.05 7.33 -16.73
CA SER A 380 61.61 7.94 -18.00
C SER A 380 60.48 8.98 -17.85
N MET A 381 59.71 8.88 -16.77
CA MET A 381 58.67 9.85 -16.40
C MET A 381 59.18 11.06 -15.61
N GLY A 382 60.45 11.05 -15.17
CA GLY A 382 61.07 12.10 -14.38
C GLY A 382 60.70 12.04 -12.89
N ASP A 383 60.00 11.00 -12.43
CA ASP A 383 59.47 10.89 -11.09
C ASP A 383 60.49 10.38 -10.04
N LEU A 384 61.71 9.94 -10.49
CA LEU A 384 62.74 9.43 -9.59
C LEU A 384 63.79 10.49 -9.13
N ASP A 385 63.76 11.70 -9.69
CA ASP A 385 64.57 12.81 -9.19
C ASP A 385 63.87 13.46 -8.00
N GLY A 386 63.79 12.69 -6.93
CA GLY A 386 63.22 13.12 -5.66
C GLY A 386 64.11 14.07 -4.90
N GLU A 387 64.35 15.27 -5.42
CA GLU A 387 64.65 16.44 -4.59
C GLU A 387 63.38 17.26 -4.37
N SER A 388 62.50 16.78 -3.56
CA SER A 388 61.68 17.66 -2.71
C SER A 388 61.04 16.89 -1.53
N GLY A 389 61.89 16.31 -0.72
CA GLY A 389 61.53 15.95 0.66
C GLY A 389 61.23 17.18 1.51
N LYS A 390 60.31 18.06 1.10
CA LYS A 390 59.73 19.02 2.05
C LYS A 390 58.53 18.36 2.70
N SER A 391 58.85 17.76 3.87
CA SER A 391 57.91 17.29 4.88
C SER A 391 56.77 18.27 5.08
N ILE A 392 55.56 17.90 4.61
CA ILE A 392 54.33 18.66 4.89
C ILE A 392 53.83 18.41 6.32
N PHE A 393 54.54 17.64 7.11
CA PHE A 393 54.28 17.49 8.55
C PHE A 393 55.14 18.48 9.37
N GLY A 394 54.79 19.76 9.32
CA GLY A 394 55.23 20.76 10.29
C GLY A 394 54.75 20.36 11.67
N LYS A 395 55.70 19.94 12.53
CA LYS A 395 55.52 19.81 13.97
C LYS A 395 54.95 21.12 14.52
N LYS A 396 53.73 21.17 14.90
CA LYS A 396 53.18 22.19 15.78
C LYS A 396 53.67 21.88 17.20
N LYS A 397 54.74 22.54 17.63
CA LYS A 397 55.16 22.62 19.04
C LYS A 397 54.30 23.69 19.72
N ARG A 398 53.78 23.30 20.87
CA ARG A 398 53.15 24.07 21.97
C ARG A 398 51.76 24.59 21.77
#